data_2ec0706bdbe057434d6fa88cd3dd0a49
#
_entry.id   2ec0706bdbe057434d6fa88cd3dd0a49
#
_cell.length_a   1.000
_cell.length_b   1.000
_cell.length_c   1.000
_cell.angle_alpha   90.00
_cell.angle_beta   90.00
_cell.angle_gamma   90.00
#
_symmetry.space_group_name_H-M   'P 1'
#
loop_
_entity.id
_entity.type
_entity.pdbx_description
1 polymer ?
#
loop_
_entity_poly.entity_id
_entity_poly.type
_entity_poly.pdbx_seq_one_letter_code
_entity_poly.pdbx_strand_id
1 'polypeptide(L)'
;MTLQARPARLSTRDASFEADFKARLHWSAEADAAIEERVAAILADVQQRGDAAVLDYTQRFDGLTAASVQALELTQAELKAAFEGLPAAQRTALQAAAARVRSYHEAQKKASGESWSYRDEDGTLLGQKVTPLDRVGIYVPGGKAAYPSSVLMNAIPAQVAGVGEIIMVVPTPRGEKNPLVLAAAYVAGISRAFTIGGAQAVAALAYGTATVPAVDKITGPGNAYVAAAKRRVFGTVGIDMIAGPSEILVLADGSTPADWVAMDLFSQAEHDELAQSILLSPDAAYIDAVQAAIDRLLPAMPRAAIIAKSLTDRGALIHTRSMEEACALSNRIAPEHLEVSSREPGRWEPLLKHAGAIFLGAYTSESLGDYCAGPNHVLPTSGTARFSSPLGVYDFQKRSSLIEVSEAGAQVLGPVAAELAYGEGLQAHARAAEFRLHKVPPMREKP
;
A
#
# COMPACT_ATOMS: atom_id res chain seq x y z
N MET A 1 -16.40 -35.05 -8.80
CA MET A 1 -17.14 -34.11 -7.92
C MET A 1 -17.04 -32.73 -8.53
N THR A 2 -18.14 -32.06 -8.76
CA THR A 2 -18.13 -30.66 -9.28
C THR A 2 -17.58 -29.77 -8.17
N LEU A 3 -16.56 -28.94 -8.48
CA LEU A 3 -15.98 -27.98 -7.55
C LEU A 3 -17.07 -26.98 -7.16
N GLN A 4 -17.23 -26.73 -5.87
CA GLN A 4 -18.22 -25.80 -5.32
C GLN A 4 -17.56 -24.82 -4.37
N ALA A 5 -18.04 -23.57 -4.37
CA ALA A 5 -17.71 -22.58 -3.38
C ALA A 5 -18.89 -22.33 -2.44
N ARG A 6 -18.66 -22.33 -1.15
CA ARG A 6 -19.70 -22.14 -0.12
C ARG A 6 -19.29 -21.02 0.84
N PRO A 7 -19.37 -19.76 0.39
CA PRO A 7 -19.16 -18.63 1.29
C PRO A 7 -20.16 -18.68 2.46
N ALA A 8 -19.76 -18.18 3.62
CA ALA A 8 -20.64 -18.14 4.78
C ALA A 8 -21.89 -17.30 4.50
N ARG A 9 -23.06 -17.83 4.85
CA ARG A 9 -24.35 -17.11 4.76
C ARG A 9 -24.67 -16.53 6.13
N LEU A 10 -24.66 -15.20 6.26
CA LEU A 10 -24.94 -14.51 7.50
C LEU A 10 -26.12 -13.56 7.32
N SER A 11 -26.83 -13.26 8.43
CA SER A 11 -27.86 -12.23 8.45
C SER A 11 -27.74 -11.38 9.71
N THR A 12 -27.82 -10.06 9.54
CA THR A 12 -27.81 -9.12 10.70
C THR A 12 -29.04 -9.27 11.61
N ARG A 13 -30.02 -10.09 11.21
CA ARG A 13 -31.21 -10.43 11.99
C ARG A 13 -30.99 -11.60 12.93
N ASP A 14 -29.93 -12.37 12.75
CA ASP A 14 -29.65 -13.58 13.51
C ASP A 14 -28.98 -13.23 14.85
N ALA A 15 -29.37 -13.89 15.92
CA ALA A 15 -28.79 -13.66 17.24
C ALA A 15 -27.30 -13.99 17.34
N SER A 16 -26.81 -14.91 16.48
CA SER A 16 -25.38 -15.28 16.40
C SER A 16 -24.54 -14.35 15.53
N PHE A 17 -25.16 -13.41 14.81
CA PHE A 17 -24.50 -12.60 13.78
C PHE A 17 -23.16 -11.99 14.25
N GLU A 18 -23.15 -11.35 15.41
CA GLU A 18 -21.95 -10.66 15.91
C GLU A 18 -20.76 -11.62 16.13
N ALA A 19 -21.04 -12.80 16.66
CA ALA A 19 -20.02 -13.81 16.90
C ALA A 19 -19.48 -14.39 15.56
N ASP A 20 -20.39 -14.75 14.66
CA ASP A 20 -20.04 -15.32 13.35
C ASP A 20 -19.32 -14.30 12.47
N PHE A 21 -19.77 -13.05 12.47
CA PHE A 21 -19.15 -11.94 11.75
C PHE A 21 -17.72 -11.69 12.26
N LYS A 22 -17.55 -11.59 13.59
CA LYS A 22 -16.21 -11.43 14.19
C LYS A 22 -15.28 -12.60 13.85
N ALA A 23 -15.77 -13.82 13.92
CA ALA A 23 -14.99 -15.01 13.56
C ALA A 23 -14.57 -14.97 12.08
N ARG A 24 -15.44 -14.51 11.19
CA ARG A 24 -15.16 -14.41 9.74
C ARG A 24 -14.14 -13.34 9.41
N LEU A 25 -14.16 -12.20 10.11
CA LEU A 25 -13.21 -11.12 9.91
C LEU A 25 -11.87 -11.36 10.61
N HIS A 26 -11.83 -12.32 11.54
CA HIS A 26 -10.61 -12.56 12.31
C HIS A 26 -9.49 -13.01 11.37
N TRP A 27 -8.53 -12.12 11.18
CA TRP A 27 -7.22 -12.39 10.62
C TRP A 27 -6.23 -12.39 11.78
N SER A 28 -5.71 -13.54 12.17
CA SER A 28 -4.57 -13.58 13.05
C SER A 28 -3.33 -13.39 12.19
N ALA A 29 -2.79 -12.18 12.21
CA ALA A 29 -1.37 -11.99 11.92
C ALA A 29 -0.57 -12.49 13.16
N GLU A 30 -0.87 -13.67 13.67
CA GLU A 30 0.07 -14.34 14.54
C GLU A 30 1.33 -14.49 13.72
N ALA A 31 2.29 -13.63 14.05
CA ALA A 31 3.60 -13.70 13.45
C ALA A 31 4.08 -15.13 13.72
N ASP A 32 4.19 -15.95 12.67
CA ASP A 32 4.81 -17.25 12.81
C ASP A 32 6.18 -17.01 13.42
N ALA A 33 6.35 -17.36 14.68
CA ALA A 33 7.59 -17.13 15.44
C ALA A 33 8.80 -17.68 14.68
N ALA A 34 8.60 -18.77 13.92
CA ALA A 34 9.64 -19.35 13.09
C ALA A 34 9.99 -18.44 11.88
N ILE A 35 9.01 -17.74 11.29
CA ILE A 35 9.28 -16.75 10.23
C ILE A 35 10.04 -15.57 10.82
N GLU A 36 9.61 -15.07 11.96
CA GLU A 36 10.23 -13.92 12.62
C GLU A 36 11.70 -14.20 13.00
N GLU A 37 11.99 -15.38 13.53
CA GLU A 37 13.35 -15.79 13.86
C GLU A 37 14.25 -15.93 12.63
N ARG A 38 13.74 -16.59 11.58
CA ARG A 38 14.48 -16.74 10.32
C ARG A 38 14.76 -15.39 9.66
N VAL A 39 13.78 -14.50 9.63
CA VAL A 39 13.93 -13.15 9.07
C VAL A 39 14.95 -12.35 9.86
N ALA A 40 14.91 -12.40 11.19
CA ALA A 40 15.91 -11.73 12.03
C ALA A 40 17.34 -12.20 11.71
N ALA A 41 17.53 -13.51 11.54
CA ALA A 41 18.82 -14.08 11.17
C ALA A 41 19.29 -13.60 9.78
N ILE A 42 18.38 -13.59 8.79
CA ILE A 42 18.69 -13.13 7.42
C ILE A 42 19.09 -11.64 7.43
N LEU A 43 18.33 -10.78 8.13
CA LEU A 43 18.62 -9.36 8.22
C LEU A 43 20.01 -9.09 8.84
N ALA A 44 20.30 -9.76 9.95
CA ALA A 44 21.60 -9.65 10.65
C ALA A 44 22.75 -10.13 9.75
N ASP A 45 22.56 -11.22 9.02
CA ASP A 45 23.58 -11.78 8.14
C ASP A 45 23.87 -10.87 6.94
N VAL A 46 22.82 -10.29 6.30
CA VAL A 46 23.04 -9.31 5.22
C VAL A 46 23.73 -8.05 5.75
N GLN A 47 23.38 -7.58 6.96
CA GLN A 47 24.04 -6.45 7.57
C GLN A 47 25.53 -6.71 7.82
N GLN A 48 25.89 -7.94 8.17
CA GLN A 48 27.28 -8.33 8.48
C GLN A 48 28.10 -8.64 7.22
N ARG A 49 27.55 -9.45 6.29
CA ARG A 49 28.28 -10.00 5.14
C ARG A 49 27.96 -9.31 3.80
N GLY A 50 26.98 -8.40 3.77
CA GLY A 50 26.61 -7.64 2.58
C GLY A 50 26.27 -8.50 1.38
N ASP A 51 26.90 -8.20 0.23
CA ASP A 51 26.68 -8.89 -1.03
C ASP A 51 26.84 -10.42 -0.95
N ALA A 52 27.76 -10.92 -0.14
CA ALA A 52 27.96 -12.36 0.01
C ALA A 52 26.72 -13.06 0.60
N ALA A 53 26.07 -12.45 1.62
CA ALA A 53 24.83 -12.98 2.16
C ALA A 53 23.70 -12.93 1.14
N VAL A 54 23.57 -11.82 0.40
CA VAL A 54 22.54 -11.67 -0.66
C VAL A 54 22.68 -12.77 -1.70
N LEU A 55 23.90 -13.09 -2.15
CA LEU A 55 24.15 -14.16 -3.12
C LEU A 55 23.78 -15.53 -2.56
N ASP A 56 24.21 -15.84 -1.32
CA ASP A 56 23.94 -17.14 -0.68
C ASP A 56 22.42 -17.37 -0.54
N TYR A 57 21.67 -16.37 -0.10
CA TYR A 57 20.22 -16.48 0.04
C TYR A 57 19.49 -16.52 -1.30
N THR A 58 19.96 -15.77 -2.32
CA THR A 58 19.42 -15.83 -3.68
C THR A 58 19.61 -17.22 -4.29
N GLN A 59 20.80 -17.81 -4.13
CA GLN A 59 21.03 -19.19 -4.56
C GLN A 59 20.12 -20.17 -3.80
N ARG A 60 20.01 -20.02 -2.48
CA ARG A 60 19.26 -20.95 -1.62
C ARG A 60 17.75 -20.89 -1.86
N PHE A 61 17.17 -19.70 -2.03
CA PHE A 61 15.72 -19.50 -2.09
C PHE A 61 15.17 -19.42 -3.51
N ASP A 62 15.94 -18.81 -4.42
CA ASP A 62 15.51 -18.63 -5.80
C ASP A 62 16.17 -19.63 -6.77
N GLY A 63 17.14 -20.43 -6.30
CA GLY A 63 17.88 -21.37 -7.16
C GLY A 63 18.71 -20.65 -8.24
N LEU A 64 19.05 -19.38 -8.02
CA LEU A 64 19.77 -18.54 -8.96
C LEU A 64 21.20 -18.32 -8.47
N THR A 65 22.16 -18.87 -9.21
CA THR A 65 23.60 -18.69 -8.97
C THR A 65 24.14 -17.54 -9.81
N ALA A 66 24.87 -16.61 -9.21
CA ALA A 66 25.53 -15.50 -9.88
C ALA A 66 26.93 -15.30 -9.34
N ALA A 67 27.84 -14.78 -10.18
CA ALA A 67 29.23 -14.51 -9.80
C ALA A 67 29.36 -13.31 -8.81
N SER A 68 28.40 -12.38 -8.85
CA SER A 68 28.34 -11.19 -7.98
C SER A 68 26.92 -10.64 -7.95
N VAL A 69 26.59 -9.79 -6.98
CA VAL A 69 25.32 -9.06 -6.94
C VAL A 69 25.20 -8.09 -8.13
N GLN A 70 26.32 -7.54 -8.60
CA GLN A 70 26.35 -6.74 -9.84
C GLN A 70 25.86 -7.52 -11.06
N ALA A 71 26.13 -8.82 -11.15
CA ALA A 71 25.63 -9.67 -12.25
C ALA A 71 24.11 -9.94 -12.17
N LEU A 72 23.48 -9.63 -11.05
CA LEU A 72 22.02 -9.68 -10.84
C LEU A 72 21.34 -8.35 -11.16
N GLU A 73 22.08 -7.29 -11.48
CA GLU A 73 21.54 -6.01 -11.91
C GLU A 73 21.12 -6.08 -13.38
N LEU A 74 19.89 -5.64 -13.65
CA LEU A 74 19.34 -5.53 -15.00
C LEU A 74 19.78 -4.21 -15.62
N THR A 75 20.29 -4.26 -16.83
CA THR A 75 20.67 -3.05 -17.58
C THR A 75 19.44 -2.34 -18.14
N GLN A 76 19.55 -1.05 -18.39
CA GLN A 76 18.50 -0.27 -19.09
C GLN A 76 18.22 -0.82 -20.49
N ALA A 77 19.24 -1.39 -21.15
CA ALA A 77 19.08 -2.04 -22.45
C ALA A 77 18.19 -3.30 -22.35
N GLU A 78 18.36 -4.13 -21.32
CA GLU A 78 17.50 -5.30 -21.07
C GLU A 78 16.06 -4.90 -20.79
N LEU A 79 15.83 -3.86 -19.96
CA LEU A 79 14.49 -3.36 -19.68
C LEU A 79 13.81 -2.83 -20.96
N LYS A 80 14.54 -2.07 -21.77
CA LYS A 80 14.07 -1.56 -23.06
C LYS A 80 13.76 -2.68 -24.04
N ALA A 81 14.66 -3.65 -24.17
CA ALA A 81 14.46 -4.81 -25.05
C ALA A 81 13.24 -5.64 -24.64
N ALA A 82 12.99 -5.79 -23.34
CA ALA A 82 11.79 -6.44 -22.83
C ALA A 82 10.52 -5.70 -23.28
N PHE A 83 10.50 -4.36 -23.20
CA PHE A 83 9.37 -3.55 -23.67
C PHE A 83 9.19 -3.67 -25.19
N GLU A 84 10.26 -3.52 -25.97
CA GLU A 84 10.21 -3.59 -27.43
C GLU A 84 9.78 -4.98 -27.93
N GLY A 85 10.11 -6.04 -27.18
CA GLY A 85 9.75 -7.42 -27.48
C GLY A 85 8.30 -7.80 -27.16
N LEU A 86 7.55 -6.96 -26.43
CA LEU A 86 6.14 -7.26 -26.13
C LEU A 86 5.25 -7.17 -27.38
N PRO A 87 4.14 -7.93 -27.43
CA PRO A 87 3.06 -7.71 -28.41
C PRO A 87 2.56 -6.26 -28.39
N ALA A 88 2.21 -5.71 -29.55
CA ALA A 88 1.79 -4.32 -29.69
C ALA A 88 0.62 -3.95 -28.74
N ALA A 89 -0.36 -4.85 -28.58
CA ALA A 89 -1.50 -4.65 -27.67
C ALA A 89 -1.04 -4.47 -26.21
N GLN A 90 -0.07 -5.29 -25.74
CA GLN A 90 0.47 -5.19 -24.38
C GLN A 90 1.26 -3.90 -24.17
N ARG A 91 2.07 -3.48 -25.17
CA ARG A 91 2.79 -2.19 -25.10
C ARG A 91 1.82 -1.02 -24.97
N THR A 92 0.77 -1.02 -25.83
CA THR A 92 -0.25 0.04 -25.80
C THR A 92 -0.98 0.08 -24.46
N ALA A 93 -1.43 -1.07 -23.95
CA ALA A 93 -2.11 -1.17 -22.67
C ALA A 93 -1.23 -0.68 -21.51
N LEU A 94 0.04 -1.10 -21.47
CA LEU A 94 0.99 -0.71 -20.43
C LEU A 94 1.25 0.80 -20.43
N GLN A 95 1.42 1.40 -21.62
CA GLN A 95 1.62 2.84 -21.75
C GLN A 95 0.34 3.63 -21.36
N ALA A 96 -0.84 3.14 -21.74
CA ALA A 96 -2.11 3.77 -21.38
C ALA A 96 -2.34 3.74 -19.87
N ALA A 97 -2.09 2.61 -19.21
CA ALA A 97 -2.15 2.47 -17.76
C ALA A 97 -1.17 3.44 -17.07
N ALA A 98 0.10 3.45 -17.49
CA ALA A 98 1.12 4.34 -16.95
C ALA A 98 0.74 5.82 -17.08
N ALA A 99 0.18 6.23 -18.21
CA ALA A 99 -0.27 7.61 -18.43
C ALA A 99 -1.39 8.02 -17.47
N ARG A 100 -2.38 7.14 -17.24
CA ARG A 100 -3.48 7.42 -16.30
C ARG A 100 -3.01 7.46 -14.86
N VAL A 101 -2.17 6.53 -14.45
CA VAL A 101 -1.55 6.52 -13.11
C VAL A 101 -0.75 7.81 -12.88
N ARG A 102 0.03 8.25 -13.87
CA ARG A 102 0.78 9.51 -13.80
C ARG A 102 -0.14 10.71 -13.65
N SER A 103 -1.16 10.83 -14.50
CA SER A 103 -2.11 11.95 -14.47
C SER A 103 -2.82 12.06 -13.12
N TYR A 104 -3.23 10.92 -12.53
CA TYR A 104 -3.86 10.90 -11.21
C TYR A 104 -2.91 11.41 -10.12
N HIS A 105 -1.67 10.90 -10.10
CA HIS A 105 -0.70 11.28 -9.08
C HIS A 105 -0.17 12.71 -9.25
N GLU A 106 -0.13 13.24 -10.47
CA GLU A 106 0.14 14.66 -10.71
C GLU A 106 -0.97 15.56 -10.12
N ALA A 107 -2.24 15.16 -10.28
CA ALA A 107 -3.35 15.85 -9.62
C ALA A 107 -3.25 15.74 -8.09
N GLN A 108 -2.88 14.57 -7.56
CA GLN A 108 -2.67 14.37 -6.13
C GLN A 108 -1.54 15.25 -5.58
N LYS A 109 -0.40 15.36 -6.29
CA LYS A 109 0.71 16.25 -5.92
C LYS A 109 0.27 17.69 -5.85
N LYS A 110 -0.47 18.16 -6.86
CA LYS A 110 -0.99 19.53 -6.90
C LYS A 110 -1.94 19.84 -5.74
N ALA A 111 -2.76 18.84 -5.33
CA ALA A 111 -3.74 19.02 -4.26
C ALA A 111 -3.13 19.04 -2.86
N SER A 112 -2.03 18.32 -2.61
CA SER A 112 -1.54 18.08 -1.24
C SER A 112 -0.02 17.97 -1.09
N GLY A 113 0.73 17.99 -2.19
CA GLY A 113 2.17 17.70 -2.23
C GLY A 113 3.04 18.92 -2.48
N GLU A 114 2.55 20.15 -2.29
CA GLU A 114 3.30 21.39 -2.53
C GLU A 114 3.63 22.12 -1.22
N SER A 115 4.75 22.88 -1.26
CA SER A 115 5.14 23.75 -0.15
C SER A 115 4.21 24.97 -0.09
N TRP A 116 3.98 25.45 1.14
CA TRP A 116 3.18 26.66 1.37
C TRP A 116 3.76 27.46 2.53
N SER A 117 3.49 28.76 2.55
CA SER A 117 3.81 29.66 3.66
C SER A 117 2.88 30.85 3.71
N TYR A 118 2.78 31.47 4.87
CA TYR A 118 2.09 32.74 5.10
C TYR A 118 2.86 33.57 6.13
N ARG A 119 2.54 34.86 6.22
CA ARG A 119 3.05 35.74 7.28
C ARG A 119 1.91 36.19 8.17
N ASP A 120 2.15 36.14 9.49
CA ASP A 120 1.27 36.72 10.48
C ASP A 120 1.36 38.22 10.52
N GLU A 121 0.47 38.90 11.29
CA GLU A 121 0.38 40.34 11.43
C GLU A 121 1.69 40.99 11.95
N ASP A 122 2.46 40.22 12.77
CA ASP A 122 3.76 40.64 13.30
C ASP A 122 4.92 40.40 12.33
N GLY A 123 4.65 39.91 11.10
CA GLY A 123 5.62 39.59 10.09
C GLY A 123 6.29 38.23 10.21
N THR A 124 5.95 37.43 11.23
CA THR A 124 6.44 36.05 11.39
C THR A 124 5.99 35.20 10.20
N LEU A 125 6.94 34.51 9.55
CA LEU A 125 6.63 33.55 8.48
C LEU A 125 6.48 32.15 9.08
N LEU A 126 5.36 31.54 8.76
CA LEU A 126 5.06 30.13 9.04
C LEU A 126 4.81 29.39 7.74
N GLY A 127 5.24 28.16 7.65
CA GLY A 127 5.04 27.38 6.43
C GLY A 127 5.43 25.92 6.56
N GLN A 128 5.28 25.23 5.46
CA GLN A 128 5.68 23.84 5.31
C GLN A 128 6.47 23.66 4.01
N LYS A 129 7.71 23.19 4.15
CA LYS A 129 8.55 22.81 3.01
C LYS A 129 8.31 21.34 2.71
N VAL A 130 7.88 21.04 1.50
CA VAL A 130 7.73 19.66 0.99
C VAL A 130 8.93 19.33 0.12
N THR A 131 9.60 18.22 0.42
CA THR A 131 10.74 17.72 -0.36
C THR A 131 10.56 16.24 -0.65
N PRO A 132 10.97 15.75 -1.84
CA PRO A 132 10.98 14.32 -2.11
C PRO A 132 11.98 13.60 -1.22
N LEU A 133 11.85 12.28 -1.12
CA LEU A 133 12.89 11.39 -0.66
C LEU A 133 14.01 11.34 -1.71
N ASP A 134 15.24 11.09 -1.29
CA ASP A 134 16.37 11.07 -2.21
C ASP A 134 16.39 9.75 -3.02
N ARG A 135 16.14 8.62 -2.34
CA ARG A 135 16.18 7.28 -2.92
C ARG A 135 15.12 6.39 -2.32
N VAL A 136 14.43 5.61 -3.16
CA VAL A 136 13.42 4.64 -2.71
C VAL A 136 13.66 3.26 -3.32
N GLY A 137 13.34 2.23 -2.54
CA GLY A 137 13.31 0.83 -2.98
C GLY A 137 11.88 0.38 -3.24
N ILE A 138 11.65 -0.26 -4.38
CA ILE A 138 10.37 -0.92 -4.65
C ILE A 138 10.55 -2.42 -4.70
N TYR A 139 9.75 -3.14 -3.92
CA TYR A 139 9.69 -4.58 -3.95
C TYR A 139 8.57 -5.03 -4.87
N VAL A 140 8.89 -5.79 -5.91
CA VAL A 140 7.92 -6.37 -6.83
C VAL A 140 7.85 -7.87 -6.57
N PRO A 141 6.70 -8.43 -6.23
CA PRO A 141 6.58 -9.87 -6.02
C PRO A 141 6.93 -10.64 -7.29
N GLY A 142 7.54 -11.80 -7.11
CA GLY A 142 7.76 -12.79 -8.16
C GLY A 142 7.19 -14.13 -7.75
N GLY A 143 6.98 -15.04 -8.68
CA GLY A 143 6.55 -16.42 -8.43
C GLY A 143 5.22 -16.78 -9.09
N LYS A 144 4.11 -16.90 -8.33
CA LYS A 144 2.83 -17.44 -8.85
C LYS A 144 2.15 -16.56 -9.92
N ALA A 145 2.38 -15.24 -9.91
CA ALA A 145 1.86 -14.29 -10.89
C ALA A 145 2.89 -13.20 -11.20
N ALA A 146 2.76 -12.57 -12.36
CA ALA A 146 3.48 -11.36 -12.71
C ALA A 146 2.68 -10.14 -12.29
N TYR A 147 3.34 -9.13 -11.71
CA TYR A 147 2.68 -7.92 -11.24
C TYR A 147 3.27 -6.65 -11.90
N PRO A 148 3.09 -6.47 -13.22
CA PRO A 148 3.55 -5.26 -13.91
C PRO A 148 2.85 -4.00 -13.38
N SER A 149 1.60 -4.11 -12.95
CA SER A 149 0.85 -3.02 -12.31
C SER A 149 1.53 -2.56 -11.03
N SER A 150 2.04 -3.48 -10.19
CA SER A 150 2.76 -3.12 -8.97
C SER A 150 4.03 -2.29 -9.26
N VAL A 151 4.69 -2.51 -10.40
CA VAL A 151 5.81 -1.66 -10.82
C VAL A 151 5.33 -0.23 -11.08
N LEU A 152 4.26 -0.06 -11.89
CA LEU A 152 3.70 1.25 -12.20
C LEU A 152 3.22 1.98 -10.95
N MET A 153 2.48 1.27 -10.09
CA MET A 153 1.84 1.82 -8.89
C MET A 153 2.84 2.23 -7.80
N ASN A 154 4.02 1.63 -7.75
CA ASN A 154 5.08 2.04 -6.83
C ASN A 154 6.01 3.11 -7.44
N ALA A 155 6.40 2.95 -8.70
CA ALA A 155 7.41 3.82 -9.31
C ALA A 155 6.87 5.16 -9.78
N ILE A 156 5.66 5.21 -10.38
CA ILE A 156 5.13 6.46 -10.94
C ILE A 156 4.85 7.52 -9.86
N PRO A 157 4.19 7.22 -8.72
CA PRO A 157 4.03 8.23 -7.67
C PRO A 157 5.36 8.69 -7.08
N ALA A 158 6.38 7.82 -7.00
CA ALA A 158 7.73 8.20 -6.58
C ALA A 158 8.36 9.19 -7.56
N GLN A 159 8.25 8.95 -8.87
CA GLN A 159 8.72 9.89 -9.89
C GLN A 159 7.96 11.23 -9.83
N VAL A 160 6.65 11.19 -9.72
CA VAL A 160 5.82 12.40 -9.62
C VAL A 160 6.17 13.19 -8.37
N ALA A 161 6.49 12.53 -7.26
CA ALA A 161 7.00 13.17 -6.04
C ALA A 161 8.32 13.90 -6.29
N GLY A 162 9.15 13.42 -7.22
CA GLY A 162 10.46 13.94 -7.54
C GLY A 162 11.62 13.16 -6.92
N VAL A 163 11.42 11.87 -6.59
CA VAL A 163 12.48 10.99 -6.08
C VAL A 163 13.61 10.88 -7.09
N GLY A 164 14.83 11.08 -6.63
CA GLY A 164 16.02 11.12 -7.50
C GLY A 164 16.46 9.75 -8.03
N GLU A 165 16.30 8.70 -7.23
CA GLU A 165 16.68 7.33 -7.61
C GLU A 165 15.65 6.32 -7.12
N ILE A 166 15.16 5.47 -8.05
CA ILE A 166 14.22 4.39 -7.76
C ILE A 166 14.89 3.06 -8.04
N ILE A 167 15.05 2.23 -7.00
CA ILE A 167 15.69 0.91 -7.07
C ILE A 167 14.60 -0.16 -6.96
N MET A 168 14.47 -0.98 -7.98
CA MET A 168 13.56 -2.12 -7.99
C MET A 168 14.27 -3.40 -7.60
N VAL A 169 13.65 -4.21 -6.74
CA VAL A 169 14.04 -5.60 -6.50
C VAL A 169 12.90 -6.53 -6.89
N VAL A 170 13.20 -7.58 -7.62
CA VAL A 170 12.23 -8.56 -8.10
C VAL A 170 12.86 -9.95 -8.12
N PRO A 171 12.33 -10.94 -7.38
CA PRO A 171 12.87 -12.30 -7.45
C PRO A 171 12.64 -12.91 -8.83
N THR A 172 13.63 -13.62 -9.33
CA THR A 172 13.58 -14.37 -10.59
C THR A 172 13.97 -15.83 -10.33
N PRO A 173 13.07 -16.64 -9.75
CA PRO A 173 13.37 -18.04 -9.44
C PRO A 173 13.92 -18.77 -10.68
N ARG A 174 15.04 -19.48 -10.48
CA ARG A 174 15.78 -20.18 -11.57
C ARG A 174 16.22 -19.28 -12.73
N GLY A 175 16.26 -17.94 -12.52
CA GLY A 175 16.61 -16.97 -13.55
C GLY A 175 15.48 -16.63 -14.53
N GLU A 176 14.25 -17.06 -14.24
CA GLU A 176 13.08 -16.80 -15.09
C GLU A 176 12.62 -15.34 -14.94
N LYS A 177 12.93 -14.53 -15.95
CA LYS A 177 12.56 -13.11 -16.01
C LYS A 177 11.20 -12.95 -16.70
N ASN A 178 10.24 -12.24 -16.06
CA ASN A 178 8.97 -11.95 -16.72
C ASN A 178 9.09 -10.69 -17.60
N PRO A 179 8.91 -10.81 -18.94
CA PRO A 179 9.12 -9.69 -19.86
C PRO A 179 8.17 -8.50 -19.59
N LEU A 180 6.94 -8.76 -19.12
CA LEU A 180 5.96 -7.70 -18.87
C LEU A 180 6.33 -6.87 -17.62
N VAL A 181 6.91 -7.49 -16.59
CA VAL A 181 7.43 -6.80 -15.39
C VAL A 181 8.65 -5.93 -15.77
N LEU A 182 9.57 -6.46 -16.58
CA LEU A 182 10.73 -5.70 -17.04
C LEU A 182 10.32 -4.52 -17.94
N ALA A 183 9.35 -4.74 -18.82
CA ALA A 183 8.76 -3.70 -19.65
C ALA A 183 8.09 -2.60 -18.82
N ALA A 184 7.38 -2.98 -17.76
CA ALA A 184 6.79 -2.02 -16.82
C ALA A 184 7.88 -1.20 -16.11
N ALA A 185 9.00 -1.82 -15.72
CA ALA A 185 10.14 -1.13 -15.14
C ALA A 185 10.73 -0.08 -16.10
N TYR A 186 10.84 -0.43 -17.41
CA TYR A 186 11.25 0.52 -18.43
C TYR A 186 10.29 1.70 -18.58
N VAL A 187 8.98 1.42 -18.71
CA VAL A 187 7.92 2.44 -18.87
C VAL A 187 7.82 3.35 -17.64
N ALA A 188 7.98 2.77 -16.47
CA ALA A 188 7.99 3.49 -15.20
C ALA A 188 9.33 4.21 -14.90
N GLY A 189 10.34 4.10 -15.77
CA GLY A 189 11.62 4.81 -15.62
C GLY A 189 12.39 4.40 -14.35
N ILE A 190 12.43 3.12 -14.04
CA ILE A 190 13.21 2.59 -12.92
C ILE A 190 14.69 2.90 -13.15
N SER A 191 15.36 3.45 -12.13
CA SER A 191 16.76 3.83 -12.20
C SER A 191 17.69 2.61 -12.23
N ARG A 192 17.47 1.68 -11.31
CA ARG A 192 18.21 0.42 -11.16
C ARG A 192 17.26 -0.72 -10.80
N ALA A 193 17.53 -1.91 -11.30
CA ALA A 193 16.72 -3.09 -11.00
C ALA A 193 17.61 -4.30 -10.71
N PHE A 194 17.31 -5.05 -9.66
CA PHE A 194 18.05 -6.25 -9.26
C PHE A 194 17.14 -7.48 -9.21
N THR A 195 17.64 -8.60 -9.72
CA THR A 195 16.94 -9.89 -9.70
C THR A 195 17.16 -10.62 -8.37
N ILE A 196 16.79 -9.98 -7.28
CA ILE A 196 16.84 -10.49 -5.90
C ILE A 196 15.47 -10.36 -5.23
N GLY A 197 15.16 -11.22 -4.27
CA GLY A 197 13.88 -11.23 -3.58
C GLY A 197 13.99 -11.57 -2.09
N GLY A 198 12.84 -11.81 -1.45
CA GLY A 198 12.79 -12.24 -0.06
C GLY A 198 13.29 -11.22 0.98
N ALA A 199 13.51 -11.68 2.19
CA ALA A 199 13.99 -10.86 3.30
C ALA A 199 15.41 -10.28 3.05
N GLN A 200 16.26 -11.00 2.31
CA GLN A 200 17.59 -10.53 1.96
C GLN A 200 17.58 -9.32 1.02
N ALA A 201 16.60 -9.23 0.11
CA ALA A 201 16.44 -8.05 -0.74
C ALA A 201 15.97 -6.83 0.08
N VAL A 202 15.04 -7.04 1.01
CA VAL A 202 14.60 -5.98 1.96
C VAL A 202 15.78 -5.51 2.81
N ALA A 203 16.61 -6.44 3.31
CA ALA A 203 17.82 -6.11 4.07
C ALA A 203 18.83 -5.30 3.23
N ALA A 204 19.07 -5.71 1.97
CA ALA A 204 19.96 -5.00 1.07
C ALA A 204 19.50 -3.57 0.82
N LEU A 205 18.20 -3.35 0.62
CA LEU A 205 17.63 -2.02 0.45
C LEU A 205 17.68 -1.19 1.75
N ALA A 206 17.48 -1.81 2.91
CA ALA A 206 17.45 -1.11 4.19
C ALA A 206 18.83 -0.67 4.68
N TYR A 207 19.81 -1.58 4.62
CA TYR A 207 21.14 -1.36 5.20
C TYR A 207 22.19 -0.94 4.16
N GLY A 208 21.91 -1.19 2.89
CA GLY A 208 22.88 -1.10 1.82
C GLY A 208 23.88 -2.26 1.83
N THR A 209 24.48 -2.50 0.68
CA THR A 209 25.60 -3.41 0.48
C THR A 209 26.66 -2.72 -0.36
N ALA A 210 27.73 -3.42 -0.76
CA ALA A 210 28.70 -2.84 -1.69
C ALA A 210 28.08 -2.53 -3.06
N THR A 211 27.06 -3.28 -3.49
CA THR A 211 26.40 -3.14 -4.81
C THR A 211 25.04 -2.47 -4.74
N VAL A 212 24.20 -2.82 -3.76
CA VAL A 212 22.85 -2.27 -3.60
C VAL A 212 22.89 -1.09 -2.64
N PRO A 213 22.60 0.15 -3.09
CA PRO A 213 22.57 1.30 -2.20
C PRO A 213 21.43 1.22 -1.18
N ALA A 214 21.65 1.72 0.03
CA ALA A 214 20.58 1.92 1.00
C ALA A 214 19.56 2.96 0.50
N VAL A 215 18.30 2.77 0.87
CA VAL A 215 17.19 3.63 0.48
C VAL A 215 16.52 4.29 1.68
N ASP A 216 15.77 5.37 1.44
CA ASP A 216 15.03 6.09 2.50
C ASP A 216 13.69 5.42 2.82
N LYS A 217 13.07 4.76 1.85
CA LYS A 217 11.79 4.04 2.01
C LYS A 217 11.74 2.81 1.11
N ILE A 218 11.13 1.74 1.62
CA ILE A 218 10.82 0.51 0.87
C ILE A 218 9.32 0.40 0.73
N THR A 219 8.83 0.28 -0.53
CA THR A 219 7.42 0.11 -0.85
C THR A 219 7.18 -1.17 -1.64
N GLY A 220 5.93 -1.60 -1.69
CA GLY A 220 5.49 -2.77 -2.44
C GLY A 220 5.14 -3.97 -1.56
N PRO A 221 4.19 -4.80 -2.04
CA PRO A 221 3.72 -5.99 -1.34
C PRO A 221 4.73 -7.15 -1.45
N GLY A 222 4.63 -8.11 -0.55
CA GLY A 222 5.43 -9.32 -0.58
C GLY A 222 4.82 -10.42 0.28
N ASN A 223 5.46 -11.58 0.28
CA ASN A 223 5.02 -12.70 1.13
C ASN A 223 5.31 -12.44 2.62
N ALA A 224 4.93 -13.38 3.49
CA ALA A 224 5.09 -13.26 4.93
C ALA A 224 6.54 -12.95 5.38
N TYR A 225 7.56 -13.44 4.68
CA TYR A 225 8.97 -13.13 4.96
C TYR A 225 9.30 -11.67 4.62
N VAL A 226 8.80 -11.16 3.52
CA VAL A 226 8.98 -9.75 3.11
C VAL A 226 8.24 -8.83 4.07
N ALA A 227 7.02 -9.16 4.45
CA ALA A 227 6.24 -8.41 5.44
C ALA A 227 6.94 -8.34 6.80
N ALA A 228 7.44 -9.48 7.29
CA ALA A 228 8.22 -9.55 8.53
C ALA A 228 9.53 -8.74 8.43
N ALA A 229 10.23 -8.81 7.29
CA ALA A 229 11.45 -8.04 7.06
C ALA A 229 11.16 -6.53 7.06
N LYS A 230 10.14 -6.07 6.34
CA LYS A 230 9.71 -4.66 6.32
C LYS A 230 9.39 -4.15 7.73
N ARG A 231 8.65 -4.94 8.51
CA ARG A 231 8.33 -4.59 9.91
C ARG A 231 9.58 -4.40 10.76
N ARG A 232 10.58 -5.27 10.60
CA ARG A 232 11.81 -5.24 11.39
C ARG A 232 12.77 -4.12 11.01
N VAL A 233 12.82 -3.73 9.74
CA VAL A 233 13.69 -2.64 9.28
C VAL A 233 13.06 -1.26 9.47
N PHE A 234 11.77 -1.19 9.83
CA PHE A 234 11.12 0.09 10.11
C PHE A 234 11.80 0.82 11.26
N GLY A 235 12.13 2.08 11.05
CA GLY A 235 12.95 2.88 11.95
C GLY A 235 14.41 3.06 11.46
N THR A 236 14.97 2.07 10.74
CA THR A 236 16.20 2.25 9.96
C THR A 236 15.89 2.81 8.58
N VAL A 237 14.80 2.34 7.98
CA VAL A 237 14.26 2.77 6.70
C VAL A 237 12.75 2.95 6.84
N GLY A 238 12.14 3.88 6.10
CA GLY A 238 10.69 4.00 6.02
C GLY A 238 10.08 2.82 5.25
N ILE A 239 8.83 2.51 5.53
CA ILE A 239 8.03 1.56 4.75
C ILE A 239 6.70 2.20 4.35
N ASP A 240 6.03 1.62 3.35
CA ASP A 240 4.64 1.97 3.02
C ASP A 240 3.68 1.43 4.08
N MET A 241 3.45 0.13 4.06
CA MET A 241 2.54 -0.57 4.98
C MET A 241 2.94 -2.05 5.11
N ILE A 242 2.30 -2.73 6.05
CA ILE A 242 2.34 -4.20 6.15
C ILE A 242 1.05 -4.72 5.54
N ALA A 243 1.16 -5.28 4.33
CA ALA A 243 0.02 -5.86 3.63
C ALA A 243 -0.31 -7.26 4.17
N GLY A 244 -1.60 -7.50 4.41
CA GLY A 244 -2.19 -8.83 4.58
C GLY A 244 -2.67 -9.41 3.24
N PRO A 245 -3.46 -10.50 3.28
CA PRO A 245 -4.15 -11.00 2.10
C PRO A 245 -5.11 -9.96 1.52
N SER A 246 -5.29 -9.99 0.20
CA SER A 246 -6.16 -9.05 -0.49
C SER A 246 -7.64 -9.24 -0.13
N GLU A 247 -8.41 -8.15 -0.16
CA GLU A 247 -9.79 -8.09 0.31
C GLU A 247 -10.68 -7.30 -0.65
N ILE A 248 -11.87 -7.83 -0.94
CA ILE A 248 -12.94 -7.08 -1.58
C ILE A 248 -14.23 -7.12 -0.74
N LEU A 249 -14.88 -5.98 -0.63
CA LEU A 249 -16.22 -5.85 -0.10
C LEU A 249 -17.13 -5.22 -1.16
N VAL A 250 -18.20 -5.91 -1.52
CA VAL A 250 -19.22 -5.40 -2.44
C VAL A 250 -20.47 -5.02 -1.64
N LEU A 251 -20.90 -3.76 -1.73
CA LEU A 251 -22.21 -3.29 -1.28
C LEU A 251 -23.15 -3.29 -2.47
N ALA A 252 -24.20 -4.12 -2.48
CA ALA A 252 -25.10 -4.23 -3.62
C ALA A 252 -26.55 -4.02 -3.22
N ASP A 253 -27.26 -3.14 -3.95
CA ASP A 253 -28.71 -2.89 -3.80
C ASP A 253 -29.60 -3.79 -4.69
N GLY A 254 -29.00 -4.75 -5.40
CA GLY A 254 -29.68 -5.65 -6.31
C GLY A 254 -29.87 -5.11 -7.73
N SER A 255 -29.41 -3.90 -8.05
CA SER A 255 -29.56 -3.30 -9.37
C SER A 255 -28.52 -3.75 -10.41
N THR A 256 -27.36 -4.25 -9.95
CA THR A 256 -26.29 -4.77 -10.81
C THR A 256 -26.57 -6.25 -11.15
N PRO A 257 -26.28 -6.72 -12.38
CA PRO A 257 -26.40 -8.14 -12.68
C PRO A 257 -25.58 -9.02 -11.72
N ALA A 258 -26.20 -10.09 -11.19
CA ALA A 258 -25.55 -10.98 -10.21
C ALA A 258 -24.27 -11.63 -10.74
N ASP A 259 -24.16 -11.85 -12.06
CA ASP A 259 -22.97 -12.39 -12.72
C ASP A 259 -21.76 -11.45 -12.60
N TRP A 260 -22.00 -10.13 -12.66
CA TRP A 260 -20.93 -9.15 -12.53
C TRP A 260 -20.37 -9.18 -11.11
N VAL A 261 -21.25 -9.12 -10.11
CA VAL A 261 -20.82 -9.18 -8.70
C VAL A 261 -20.16 -10.53 -8.37
N ALA A 262 -20.63 -11.65 -8.92
CA ALA A 262 -19.95 -12.92 -8.75
C ALA A 262 -18.53 -12.90 -9.34
N MET A 263 -18.34 -12.22 -10.49
CA MET A 263 -17.04 -12.08 -11.12
C MET A 263 -16.12 -11.12 -10.34
N ASP A 264 -16.67 -10.05 -9.76
CA ASP A 264 -15.91 -9.13 -8.89
C ASP A 264 -15.43 -9.86 -7.62
N LEU A 265 -16.26 -10.73 -7.02
CA LEU A 265 -15.82 -11.60 -5.92
C LEU A 265 -14.73 -12.60 -6.35
N PHE A 266 -14.76 -13.08 -7.60
CA PHE A 266 -13.74 -13.99 -8.13
C PHE A 266 -12.43 -13.28 -8.43
N SER A 267 -12.45 -12.04 -8.93
CA SER A 267 -11.25 -11.28 -9.24
C SER A 267 -10.34 -11.13 -8.02
N GLN A 268 -10.95 -10.99 -6.84
CA GLN A 268 -10.19 -10.98 -5.59
C GLN A 268 -9.84 -12.39 -5.10
N ALA A 269 -10.79 -13.31 -5.14
CA ALA A 269 -10.60 -14.67 -4.63
C ALA A 269 -9.53 -15.47 -5.39
N GLU A 270 -9.28 -15.13 -6.66
CA GLU A 270 -8.25 -15.81 -7.47
C GLU A 270 -6.81 -15.44 -7.08
N HIS A 271 -6.59 -14.36 -6.33
CA HIS A 271 -5.25 -13.93 -5.94
C HIS A 271 -4.56 -14.96 -5.02
N ASP A 272 -5.25 -15.42 -3.98
CA ASP A 272 -4.73 -16.39 -3.02
C ASP A 272 -5.85 -17.09 -2.26
N GLU A 273 -5.59 -18.26 -1.70
CA GLU A 273 -6.54 -19.02 -0.88
C GLU A 273 -6.95 -18.27 0.40
N LEU A 274 -6.14 -17.32 0.86
CA LEU A 274 -6.38 -16.47 2.03
C LEU A 274 -7.09 -15.16 1.69
N ALA A 275 -7.29 -14.84 0.40
CA ALA A 275 -8.03 -13.65 -0.01
C ALA A 275 -9.45 -13.66 0.56
N GLN A 276 -10.00 -12.48 0.83
CA GLN A 276 -11.34 -12.35 1.41
C GLN A 276 -12.27 -11.62 0.47
N SER A 277 -13.42 -12.24 0.14
CA SER A 277 -14.47 -11.65 -0.72
C SER A 277 -15.80 -11.66 0.03
N ILE A 278 -16.36 -10.48 0.28
CA ILE A 278 -17.60 -10.30 1.06
C ILE A 278 -18.63 -9.54 0.22
N LEU A 279 -19.87 -9.99 0.23
CA LEU A 279 -21.03 -9.27 -0.30
C LEU A 279 -21.95 -8.86 0.86
N LEU A 280 -22.37 -7.60 0.88
CA LEU A 280 -23.44 -7.08 1.73
C LEU A 280 -24.61 -6.64 0.85
N SER A 281 -25.82 -7.13 1.12
CA SER A 281 -27.02 -6.69 0.40
C SER A 281 -28.24 -6.76 1.32
N PRO A 282 -29.19 -5.81 1.21
CA PRO A 282 -30.50 -5.89 1.87
C PRO A 282 -31.50 -6.80 1.12
N ASP A 283 -31.16 -7.28 -0.07
CA ASP A 283 -31.99 -8.15 -0.88
C ASP A 283 -31.54 -9.62 -0.80
N ALA A 284 -32.27 -10.43 -0.06
CA ALA A 284 -31.98 -11.86 0.10
C ALA A 284 -32.10 -12.64 -1.22
N ALA A 285 -33.03 -12.27 -2.09
CA ALA A 285 -33.20 -12.95 -3.39
C ALA A 285 -32.03 -12.61 -4.32
N TYR A 286 -31.50 -11.40 -4.25
CA TYR A 286 -30.29 -11.02 -4.97
C TYR A 286 -29.05 -11.79 -4.47
N ILE A 287 -28.90 -11.96 -3.16
CA ILE A 287 -27.82 -12.78 -2.61
C ILE A 287 -27.91 -14.23 -3.10
N ASP A 288 -29.11 -14.77 -3.23
CA ASP A 288 -29.30 -16.12 -3.79
C ASP A 288 -28.97 -16.18 -5.29
N ALA A 289 -29.28 -15.12 -6.04
CA ALA A 289 -28.90 -14.99 -7.44
C ALA A 289 -27.36 -14.93 -7.61
N VAL A 290 -26.66 -14.20 -6.74
CA VAL A 290 -25.17 -14.16 -6.74
C VAL A 290 -24.59 -15.53 -6.43
N GLN A 291 -25.13 -16.27 -5.43
CA GLN A 291 -24.68 -17.65 -5.17
C GLN A 291 -24.90 -18.57 -6.37
N ALA A 292 -26.06 -18.47 -7.04
CA ALA A 292 -26.31 -19.24 -8.26
C ALA A 292 -25.35 -18.88 -9.41
N ALA A 293 -24.97 -17.60 -9.53
CA ALA A 293 -23.95 -17.15 -10.47
C ALA A 293 -22.57 -17.72 -10.12
N ILE A 294 -22.17 -17.71 -8.85
CA ILE A 294 -20.93 -18.35 -8.36
C ILE A 294 -20.91 -19.82 -8.76
N ASP A 295 -21.97 -20.58 -8.46
CA ASP A 295 -22.03 -22.02 -8.75
C ASP A 295 -21.94 -22.31 -10.27
N ARG A 296 -22.46 -21.43 -11.10
CA ARG A 296 -22.48 -21.57 -12.56
C ARG A 296 -21.14 -21.15 -13.20
N LEU A 297 -20.55 -20.06 -12.75
CA LEU A 297 -19.35 -19.46 -13.37
C LEU A 297 -18.05 -20.12 -12.91
N LEU A 298 -17.96 -20.55 -11.64
CA LEU A 298 -16.75 -21.09 -11.05
C LEU A 298 -16.09 -22.23 -11.85
N PRO A 299 -16.84 -23.24 -12.40
CA PRO A 299 -16.21 -24.34 -13.11
C PRO A 299 -15.42 -23.94 -14.36
N ALA A 300 -15.71 -22.77 -14.93
CA ALA A 300 -15.05 -22.24 -16.12
C ALA A 300 -13.78 -21.43 -15.80
N MET A 301 -13.49 -21.15 -14.52
CA MET A 301 -12.35 -20.35 -14.13
C MET A 301 -11.05 -21.17 -14.16
N PRO A 302 -9.97 -20.64 -14.76
CA PRO A 302 -8.67 -21.33 -14.75
C PRO A 302 -8.13 -21.60 -13.35
N ARG A 303 -8.42 -20.70 -12.38
CA ARG A 303 -8.00 -20.80 -10.97
C ARG A 303 -9.13 -21.23 -10.04
N ALA A 304 -10.12 -21.99 -10.55
CA ALA A 304 -11.32 -22.39 -9.84
C ALA A 304 -11.06 -23.00 -8.44
N ALA A 305 -9.99 -23.78 -8.27
CA ALA A 305 -9.65 -24.38 -6.99
C ALA A 305 -9.26 -23.34 -5.92
N ILE A 306 -8.49 -22.32 -6.30
CA ILE A 306 -8.08 -21.22 -5.41
C ILE A 306 -9.32 -20.40 -5.05
N ILE A 307 -10.11 -19.99 -6.06
CA ILE A 307 -11.36 -19.22 -5.87
C ILE A 307 -12.31 -19.96 -4.93
N ALA A 308 -12.55 -21.27 -5.15
CA ALA A 308 -13.45 -22.05 -4.33
C ALA A 308 -12.99 -22.12 -2.86
N LYS A 309 -11.68 -22.27 -2.65
CA LYS A 309 -11.11 -22.33 -1.30
C LYS A 309 -11.21 -20.99 -0.60
N SER A 310 -10.78 -19.91 -1.26
CA SER A 310 -10.89 -18.54 -0.75
C SER A 310 -12.33 -18.19 -0.35
N LEU A 311 -13.30 -18.37 -1.26
CA LEU A 311 -14.70 -18.10 -0.99
C LEU A 311 -15.28 -18.94 0.14
N THR A 312 -14.91 -20.23 0.23
CA THR A 312 -15.43 -21.12 1.28
C THR A 312 -14.86 -20.79 2.65
N ASP A 313 -13.56 -20.59 2.72
CA ASP A 313 -12.86 -20.41 3.99
C ASP A 313 -12.96 -18.96 4.51
N ARG A 314 -12.99 -17.99 3.60
CA ARG A 314 -12.86 -16.56 3.91
C ARG A 314 -14.03 -15.72 3.44
N GLY A 315 -14.79 -16.16 2.41
CA GLY A 315 -15.89 -15.42 1.83
C GLY A 315 -17.14 -15.39 2.72
N ALA A 316 -17.97 -14.35 2.51
CA ALA A 316 -19.28 -14.24 3.15
C ALA A 316 -20.30 -13.53 2.26
N LEU A 317 -21.54 -13.98 2.27
CA LEU A 317 -22.71 -13.34 1.68
C LEU A 317 -23.64 -12.95 2.83
N ILE A 318 -23.75 -11.65 3.10
CA ILE A 318 -24.38 -11.11 4.31
C ILE A 318 -25.67 -10.38 3.96
N HIS A 319 -26.78 -10.82 4.50
CA HIS A 319 -28.07 -10.17 4.39
C HIS A 319 -28.20 -9.09 5.46
N THR A 320 -28.26 -7.84 5.07
CA THR A 320 -28.46 -6.67 5.92
C THR A 320 -29.92 -6.23 5.95
N ARG A 321 -30.31 -5.40 6.89
CA ARG A 321 -31.68 -4.83 6.97
C ARG A 321 -31.90 -3.71 5.96
N SER A 322 -30.82 -2.96 5.63
CA SER A 322 -30.84 -1.84 4.70
C SER A 322 -29.44 -1.55 4.15
N MET A 323 -29.32 -0.69 3.15
CA MET A 323 -28.05 -0.20 2.65
C MET A 323 -27.31 0.66 3.66
N GLU A 324 -28.01 1.41 4.52
CA GLU A 324 -27.40 2.18 5.62
C GLU A 324 -26.68 1.24 6.61
N GLU A 325 -27.31 0.11 6.95
CA GLU A 325 -26.67 -0.91 7.79
C GLU A 325 -25.47 -1.55 7.05
N ALA A 326 -25.58 -1.81 5.76
CA ALA A 326 -24.47 -2.31 4.94
C ALA A 326 -23.28 -1.33 4.96
N CYS A 327 -23.51 -0.02 4.83
CA CYS A 327 -22.48 1.01 4.98
C CYS A 327 -21.85 1.00 6.39
N ALA A 328 -22.66 0.85 7.44
CA ALA A 328 -22.16 0.78 8.81
C ALA A 328 -21.28 -0.46 9.03
N LEU A 329 -21.64 -1.61 8.47
CA LEU A 329 -20.84 -2.83 8.51
C LEU A 329 -19.57 -2.70 7.66
N SER A 330 -19.63 -2.05 6.49
CA SER A 330 -18.46 -1.73 5.68
C SER A 330 -17.44 -0.94 6.48
N ASN A 331 -17.87 0.09 7.21
CA ASN A 331 -16.97 0.85 8.08
C ASN A 331 -16.38 0.02 9.23
N ARG A 332 -17.05 -1.04 9.67
CA ARG A 332 -16.49 -1.99 10.65
C ARG A 332 -15.46 -2.92 10.05
N ILE A 333 -15.67 -3.35 8.81
CA ILE A 333 -14.73 -4.18 8.05
C ILE A 333 -13.48 -3.35 7.71
N ALA A 334 -13.68 -2.12 7.23
CA ALA A 334 -12.64 -1.23 6.70
C ALA A 334 -11.80 -1.96 5.61
N PRO A 335 -12.44 -2.37 4.50
CA PRO A 335 -11.84 -3.24 3.51
C PRO A 335 -10.75 -2.55 2.69
N GLU A 336 -9.92 -3.34 2.03
CA GLU A 336 -8.98 -2.88 1.01
C GLU A 336 -9.72 -2.27 -0.18
N HIS A 337 -10.53 -3.07 -0.89
CA HIS A 337 -11.37 -2.64 -1.99
C HIS A 337 -12.84 -2.60 -1.54
N LEU A 338 -13.51 -1.49 -1.80
CA LEU A 338 -14.93 -1.31 -1.51
C LEU A 338 -15.69 -0.96 -2.78
N GLU A 339 -16.46 -1.88 -3.30
CA GLU A 339 -17.38 -1.62 -4.41
C GLU A 339 -18.78 -1.23 -3.92
N VAL A 340 -19.28 -0.10 -4.39
CA VAL A 340 -20.64 0.36 -4.16
C VAL A 340 -21.46 0.09 -5.42
N SER A 341 -21.88 -1.16 -5.58
CA SER A 341 -22.60 -1.69 -6.72
C SER A 341 -24.09 -1.37 -6.59
N SER A 342 -24.43 -0.09 -6.77
CA SER A 342 -25.74 0.49 -6.55
C SER A 342 -26.16 1.39 -7.70
N ARG A 343 -27.47 1.56 -7.89
CA ARG A 343 -28.04 2.50 -8.85
C ARG A 343 -27.71 3.95 -8.55
N GLU A 344 -27.59 4.28 -7.25
CA GLU A 344 -27.30 5.62 -6.76
C GLU A 344 -26.07 5.61 -5.83
N PRO A 345 -24.86 5.31 -6.33
CA PRO A 345 -23.68 5.13 -5.48
C PRO A 345 -23.31 6.39 -4.69
N GLY A 346 -23.54 7.58 -5.27
CA GLY A 346 -23.29 8.86 -4.61
C GLY A 346 -24.18 9.14 -3.39
N ARG A 347 -25.28 8.40 -3.22
CA ARG A 347 -26.11 8.45 -2.00
C ARG A 347 -25.40 7.78 -0.82
N TRP A 348 -24.61 6.75 -1.08
CA TRP A 348 -24.00 5.90 -0.05
C TRP A 348 -22.58 6.35 0.27
N GLU A 349 -21.85 6.93 -0.69
CA GLU A 349 -20.47 7.38 -0.52
C GLU A 349 -20.26 8.24 0.74
N PRO A 350 -21.10 9.24 1.09
CA PRO A 350 -20.90 10.05 2.30
C PRO A 350 -20.99 9.28 3.62
N LEU A 351 -21.56 8.08 3.62
CA LEU A 351 -21.65 7.20 4.80
C LEU A 351 -20.43 6.31 4.97
N LEU A 352 -19.56 6.23 3.97
CA LEU A 352 -18.39 5.37 3.94
C LEU A 352 -17.16 6.14 4.42
N LYS A 353 -16.49 5.61 5.45
CA LYS A 353 -15.37 6.30 6.12
C LYS A 353 -14.05 5.55 6.01
N HIS A 354 -14.12 4.25 5.87
CA HIS A 354 -12.95 3.37 5.99
C HIS A 354 -12.92 2.37 4.83
N ALA A 355 -12.10 2.66 3.83
CA ALA A 355 -11.76 1.75 2.74
C ALA A 355 -10.41 2.16 2.17
N GLY A 356 -9.67 1.21 1.61
CA GLY A 356 -8.46 1.52 0.86
C GLY A 356 -8.79 2.25 -0.43
N ALA A 357 -9.74 1.73 -1.21
CA ALA A 357 -10.29 2.39 -2.40
C ALA A 357 -11.81 2.20 -2.46
N ILE A 358 -12.54 3.18 -3.00
CA ILE A 358 -14.00 3.15 -3.16
C ILE A 358 -14.34 3.20 -4.64
N PHE A 359 -15.02 2.16 -5.13
CA PHE A 359 -15.43 1.96 -6.52
C PHE A 359 -16.92 2.25 -6.62
N LEU A 360 -17.32 3.25 -7.39
CA LEU A 360 -18.69 3.76 -7.41
C LEU A 360 -19.45 3.35 -8.67
N GLY A 361 -20.52 2.58 -8.49
CA GLY A 361 -21.46 2.20 -9.55
C GLY A 361 -21.12 0.89 -10.25
N ALA A 362 -22.11 0.33 -10.95
CA ALA A 362 -22.06 -1.00 -11.56
C ALA A 362 -20.94 -1.22 -12.60
N TYR A 363 -20.47 -0.15 -13.26
CA TYR A 363 -19.43 -0.24 -14.29
C TYR A 363 -18.00 -0.10 -13.73
N THR A 364 -17.85 0.03 -12.42
CA THR A 364 -16.57 0.27 -11.77
C THR A 364 -16.12 -0.98 -11.01
N SER A 365 -15.60 -1.97 -11.75
CA SER A 365 -15.02 -3.17 -11.16
C SER A 365 -13.64 -2.88 -10.56
N GLU A 366 -13.24 -3.65 -9.55
CA GLU A 366 -11.89 -3.65 -8.96
C GLU A 366 -10.80 -3.69 -10.03
N SER A 367 -10.94 -4.59 -11.03
CA SER A 367 -9.96 -4.76 -12.10
C SER A 367 -9.68 -3.48 -12.89
N LEU A 368 -10.68 -2.61 -13.10
CA LEU A 368 -10.46 -1.33 -13.78
C LEU A 368 -9.61 -0.38 -12.93
N GLY A 369 -9.85 -0.33 -11.62
CA GLY A 369 -9.03 0.43 -10.68
C GLY A 369 -7.61 -0.07 -10.62
N ASP A 370 -7.45 -1.36 -10.40
CA ASP A 370 -6.16 -2.00 -10.18
C ASP A 370 -5.22 -1.93 -11.38
N TYR A 371 -5.75 -1.97 -12.58
CA TYR A 371 -4.91 -1.99 -13.77
C TYR A 371 -4.76 -0.64 -14.46
N CYS A 372 -5.79 0.22 -14.50
CA CYS A 372 -5.75 1.33 -15.44
C CYS A 372 -6.56 2.59 -15.10
N ALA A 373 -7.37 2.63 -14.05
CA ALA A 373 -8.17 3.83 -13.76
C ALA A 373 -7.32 5.04 -13.35
N GLY A 374 -6.21 4.79 -12.66
CA GLY A 374 -5.27 5.84 -12.23
C GLY A 374 -4.92 5.86 -10.75
N PRO A 375 -5.90 5.72 -9.82
CA PRO A 375 -5.60 5.56 -8.39
C PRO A 375 -4.69 4.36 -8.11
N ASN A 376 -3.99 4.42 -6.97
CA ASN A 376 -3.04 3.39 -6.59
C ASN A 376 -3.74 2.16 -6.01
N HIS A 377 -3.30 0.97 -6.42
CA HIS A 377 -3.79 -0.30 -5.88
C HIS A 377 -2.95 -0.88 -4.72
N VAL A 378 -1.89 -0.19 -4.28
CA VAL A 378 -1.18 -0.55 -3.05
C VAL A 378 -1.96 0.02 -1.90
N LEU A 379 -2.82 -0.79 -1.33
CA LEU A 379 -3.89 -0.40 -0.43
C LEU A 379 -3.71 -0.98 0.97
N PRO A 380 -4.23 -0.32 2.02
CA PRO A 380 -4.25 -0.88 3.37
C PRO A 380 -5.23 -2.06 3.45
N THR A 381 -4.76 -3.18 4.01
CA THR A 381 -5.52 -4.42 4.20
C THR A 381 -5.80 -4.69 5.68
N SER A 382 -6.58 -5.73 5.97
CA SER A 382 -6.82 -6.21 7.35
C SER A 382 -7.35 -5.15 8.29
N GLY A 383 -8.26 -4.31 7.79
CA GLY A 383 -8.90 -3.25 8.54
C GLY A 383 -8.02 -2.03 8.84
N THR A 384 -6.80 -1.96 8.29
CA THR A 384 -5.89 -0.82 8.51
C THR A 384 -6.31 0.44 7.76
N ALA A 385 -7.27 0.35 6.83
CA ALA A 385 -7.89 1.51 6.19
C ALA A 385 -8.56 2.50 7.18
N ARG A 386 -8.66 2.14 8.47
CA ARG A 386 -9.08 3.04 9.55
C ARG A 386 -8.08 4.14 9.86
N PHE A 387 -6.79 3.92 9.57
CA PHE A 387 -5.70 4.83 9.92
C PHE A 387 -4.60 4.90 8.86
N SER A 388 -4.68 4.10 7.81
CA SER A 388 -3.73 4.09 6.68
C SER A 388 -4.44 4.50 5.39
N SER A 389 -3.67 5.05 4.46
CA SER A 389 -4.14 5.47 3.14
C SER A 389 -3.52 4.62 2.03
N PRO A 390 -4.08 4.64 0.81
CA PRO A 390 -3.40 4.13 -0.38
C PRO A 390 -2.01 4.75 -0.54
N LEU A 391 -1.10 4.00 -1.15
CA LEU A 391 0.20 4.55 -1.54
C LEU A 391 0.00 5.74 -2.50
N GLY A 392 0.66 6.84 -2.21
CA GLY A 392 0.51 8.06 -2.99
C GLY A 392 1.78 8.90 -3.04
N VAL A 393 1.70 10.04 -3.69
CA VAL A 393 2.83 10.99 -3.80
C VAL A 393 3.35 11.39 -2.42
N TYR A 394 2.47 11.53 -1.45
CA TYR A 394 2.78 11.92 -0.07
C TYR A 394 3.66 10.89 0.67
N ASP A 395 3.68 9.63 0.23
CA ASP A 395 4.55 8.59 0.81
C ASP A 395 6.01 8.74 0.40
N PHE A 396 6.25 9.42 -0.72
CA PHE A 396 7.57 9.68 -1.28
C PHE A 396 8.07 11.08 -1.01
N GLN A 397 7.40 11.79 -0.12
CA GLN A 397 7.73 13.15 0.30
C GLN A 397 7.85 13.25 1.81
N LYS A 398 8.69 14.16 2.28
CA LYS A 398 8.76 14.58 3.67
C LYS A 398 8.40 16.06 3.80
N ARG A 399 7.88 16.42 4.95
CA ARG A 399 7.42 17.76 5.28
C ARG A 399 8.21 18.30 6.45
N SER A 400 8.79 19.51 6.28
CA SER A 400 9.51 20.22 7.34
C SER A 400 8.80 21.53 7.63
N SER A 401 8.62 21.88 8.90
CA SER A 401 8.10 23.19 9.29
C SER A 401 9.11 24.30 8.93
N LEU A 402 8.61 25.39 8.36
CA LEU A 402 9.35 26.62 8.16
C LEU A 402 8.86 27.65 9.20
N ILE A 403 9.79 28.16 9.98
CA ILE A 403 9.51 29.16 11.03
C ILE A 403 10.59 30.23 10.93
N GLU A 404 10.16 31.47 10.63
CA GLU A 404 11.03 32.66 10.65
C GLU A 404 10.32 33.72 11.49
N VAL A 405 10.68 33.79 12.78
CA VAL A 405 10.11 34.78 13.68
C VAL A 405 10.73 36.14 13.39
N SER A 406 9.89 37.14 13.13
CA SER A 406 10.32 38.53 12.93
C SER A 406 10.81 39.15 14.26
N GLU A 407 11.49 40.30 14.16
CA GLU A 407 11.88 41.04 15.37
C GLU A 407 10.64 41.45 16.20
N ALA A 408 9.58 41.92 15.55
CA ALA A 408 8.32 42.26 16.20
C ALA A 408 7.63 41.01 16.80
N GLY A 409 7.61 39.89 16.06
CA GLY A 409 7.08 38.63 16.54
C GLY A 409 7.82 38.10 17.75
N ALA A 410 9.15 38.28 17.81
CA ALA A 410 9.95 37.89 18.98
C ALA A 410 9.54 38.66 20.25
N GLN A 411 9.10 39.93 20.14
CA GLN A 411 8.62 40.69 21.30
C GLN A 411 7.29 40.19 21.82
N VAL A 412 6.45 39.61 20.97
CA VAL A 412 5.16 39.02 21.33
C VAL A 412 5.33 37.59 21.84
N LEU A 413 6.04 36.76 21.11
CA LEU A 413 6.16 35.32 21.36
C LEU A 413 7.20 34.99 22.45
N GLY A 414 8.24 35.81 22.59
CA GLY A 414 9.33 35.58 23.54
C GLY A 414 8.89 35.46 24.99
N PRO A 415 8.06 36.41 25.52
CA PRO A 415 7.53 36.30 26.88
C PRO A 415 6.66 35.05 27.07
N VAL A 416 5.86 34.69 26.09
CA VAL A 416 4.97 33.49 26.14
C VAL A 416 5.84 32.23 26.22
N ALA A 417 6.82 32.10 25.32
CA ALA A 417 7.73 30.96 25.31
C ALA A 417 8.54 30.84 26.59
N ALA A 418 9.02 31.98 27.12
CA ALA A 418 9.80 31.98 28.37
C ALA A 418 8.94 31.53 29.57
N GLU A 419 7.71 32.02 29.69
CA GLU A 419 6.82 31.64 30.78
C GLU A 419 6.48 30.14 30.78
N LEU A 420 6.15 29.59 29.60
CA LEU A 420 5.88 28.16 29.45
C LEU A 420 7.12 27.31 29.79
N ALA A 421 8.30 27.71 29.29
CA ALA A 421 9.54 26.98 29.55
C ALA A 421 9.94 27.03 31.03
N TYR A 422 9.71 28.13 31.73
CA TYR A 422 9.89 28.18 33.18
C TYR A 422 8.92 27.25 33.92
N GLY A 423 7.66 27.19 33.48
CA GLY A 423 6.65 26.26 34.03
C GLY A 423 7.05 24.78 33.86
N GLU A 424 7.78 24.46 32.78
CA GLU A 424 8.33 23.12 32.53
C GLU A 424 9.68 22.87 33.24
N GLY A 425 10.25 23.86 33.93
CA GLY A 425 11.56 23.78 34.54
C GLY A 425 12.70 23.85 33.53
N LEU A 426 12.46 24.29 32.30
CA LEU A 426 13.43 24.36 31.21
C LEU A 426 14.04 25.77 31.07
N GLN A 427 14.84 26.15 32.04
CA GLN A 427 15.39 27.50 32.15
C GLN A 427 16.22 27.96 30.94
N ALA A 428 16.97 27.08 30.30
CA ALA A 428 17.72 27.42 29.09
C ALA A 428 16.80 27.76 27.89
N HIS A 429 15.65 27.08 27.75
CA HIS A 429 14.64 27.40 26.75
C HIS A 429 14.04 28.79 27.00
N ALA A 430 13.68 29.08 28.26
CA ALA A 430 13.17 30.37 28.65
C ALA A 430 14.17 31.49 28.31
N ARG A 431 15.43 31.33 28.70
CA ARG A 431 16.49 32.31 28.41
C ARG A 431 16.75 32.49 26.93
N ALA A 432 16.68 31.39 26.15
CA ALA A 432 16.83 31.47 24.68
C ALA A 432 15.77 32.38 24.02
N ALA A 433 14.52 32.34 24.53
CA ALA A 433 13.47 33.25 24.08
C ALA A 433 13.69 34.69 24.57
N GLU A 434 14.02 34.87 25.84
CA GLU A 434 14.23 36.19 26.46
C GLU A 434 15.41 36.98 25.87
N PHE A 435 16.49 36.30 25.42
CA PHE A 435 17.63 36.96 24.75
C PHE A 435 17.27 37.59 23.40
N ARG A 436 16.09 37.31 22.86
CA ARG A 436 15.56 37.89 21.63
C ARG A 436 14.64 39.07 21.87
N LEU A 437 14.42 39.43 23.14
CA LEU A 437 13.64 40.62 23.52
C LEU A 437 14.53 41.88 23.47
N HIS A 438 13.96 43.00 23.14
CA HIS A 438 14.66 44.32 23.18
C HIS A 438 15.22 44.60 24.60
N LYS A 439 14.50 44.15 25.62
CA LYS A 439 14.93 44.27 27.00
C LYS A 439 14.92 42.85 27.65
N VAL A 440 16.10 42.30 27.83
CA VAL A 440 16.30 41.00 28.43
C VAL A 440 16.01 41.08 29.94
N PRO A 441 15.02 40.33 30.47
CA PRO A 441 14.74 40.32 31.90
C PRO A 441 15.92 39.66 32.70
N PRO A 442 16.03 39.98 33.99
CA PRO A 442 16.99 39.31 34.87
C PRO A 442 16.70 37.79 34.95
N MET A 443 17.72 37.02 35.25
CA MET A 443 17.59 35.57 35.42
C MET A 443 16.67 35.29 36.63
N ARG A 444 15.66 34.43 36.48
CA ARG A 444 14.83 33.98 37.58
C ARG A 444 15.65 33.04 38.45
N GLU A 445 15.60 33.23 39.77
CA GLU A 445 16.17 32.29 40.71
C GLU A 445 15.45 30.93 40.61
N LYS A 446 16.17 29.84 40.87
CA LYS A 446 15.54 28.53 40.95
C LYS A 446 14.44 28.54 42.00
N PRO A 447 13.24 28.00 41.71
CA PRO A 447 12.19 27.82 42.70
C PRO A 447 12.63 26.85 43.82
#